data_11400c1e94674af52941a3a151c76638
#
_entry.id   11400c1e94674af52941a3a151c76638
#
_cell.length_a   1.000
_cell.length_b   1.000
_cell.length_c   1.000
_cell.angle_alpha   90.00
_cell.angle_beta   90.00
_cell.angle_gamma   90.00
#
_symmetry.space_group_name_H-M   'P 1'
#
loop_
_entity.id
_entity.type
_entity.pdbx_description
1 polymer ?
#
loop_
_entity_poly.entity_id
_entity_poly.type
_entity_poly.pdbx_seq_one_letter_code
_entity_poly.pdbx_strand_id
1 'polypeptide(L)'
;MILVDMNQISLASMMMHLNMNKTTKPDEGMVRHMILNSLRMYRSKFCNEYGELVLCYDSKHYWRRDYYPQYKCNRKKTRDDSNLDWDAIFTCLNEIKQELKDNFPYKHLEVYGAEADDIIAALCLELEFDNGKTLILSGDKAVSYTHLTLPTKA
;
A
#
# COMPACT_ATOMS: atom_id res chain seq x y z
N MET A 1 -9.62 9.94 -8.96
CA MET A 1 -8.42 9.06 -9.05
C MET A 1 -8.55 7.87 -8.12
N ILE A 2 -7.75 6.82 -8.32
CA ILE A 2 -7.75 5.63 -7.48
C ILE A 2 -6.45 5.63 -6.67
N LEU A 3 -6.55 5.82 -5.36
CA LEU A 3 -5.41 5.83 -4.44
C LEU A 3 -5.21 4.43 -3.88
N VAL A 4 -4.03 3.89 -4.06
CA VAL A 4 -3.70 2.50 -3.70
C VAL A 4 -2.64 2.48 -2.61
N ASP A 5 -2.97 1.90 -1.45
CA ASP A 5 -1.99 1.58 -0.41
C ASP A 5 -1.18 0.35 -0.82
N MET A 6 0.00 0.59 -1.42
CA MET A 6 0.84 -0.47 -1.94
C MET A 6 1.47 -1.35 -0.89
N ASN A 7 1.72 -0.82 0.31
CA ASN A 7 2.27 -1.65 1.39
C ASN A 7 1.28 -2.71 1.84
N GLN A 8 0.01 -2.34 1.93
CA GLN A 8 -1.08 -3.28 2.26
C GLN A 8 -1.25 -4.36 1.18
N ILE A 9 -1.36 -3.95 -0.09
CA ILE A 9 -1.58 -4.89 -1.19
C ILE A 9 -0.39 -5.82 -1.37
N SER A 10 0.82 -5.29 -1.31
CA SER A 10 2.05 -6.07 -1.48
C SER A 10 2.22 -7.08 -0.34
N LEU A 11 2.03 -6.64 0.90
CA LEU A 11 2.15 -7.53 2.05
C LEU A 11 1.03 -8.58 2.09
N ALA A 12 -0.20 -8.21 1.76
CA ALA A 12 -1.31 -9.16 1.68
C ALA A 12 -1.07 -10.24 0.62
N SER A 13 -0.59 -9.86 -0.57
CA SER A 13 -0.23 -10.81 -1.64
C SER A 13 0.90 -11.74 -1.20
N MET A 14 1.92 -11.20 -0.54
CA MET A 14 3.02 -11.97 0.03
C MET A 14 2.52 -13.00 1.06
N MET A 15 1.75 -12.55 2.05
CA MET A 15 1.23 -13.44 3.10
C MET A 15 0.29 -14.51 2.54
N MET A 16 -0.53 -14.16 1.56
CA MET A 16 -1.39 -15.12 0.87
C MET A 16 -0.55 -16.19 0.17
N HIS A 17 0.50 -15.80 -0.57
CA HIS A 17 1.42 -16.72 -1.23
C HIS A 17 2.08 -17.69 -0.23
N LEU A 18 2.67 -17.15 0.85
CA LEU A 18 3.34 -17.95 1.87
C LEU A 18 2.40 -18.95 2.56
N ASN A 19 1.19 -18.50 2.89
CA ASN A 19 0.19 -19.34 3.54
C ASN A 19 -0.33 -20.44 2.61
N MET A 20 -0.63 -20.14 1.36
CA MET A 20 -1.11 -21.12 0.39
C MET A 20 -0.09 -22.21 0.09
N ASN A 21 1.17 -21.86 0.00
CA ASN A 21 2.26 -22.79 -0.33
C ASN A 21 2.94 -23.38 0.92
N LYS A 22 2.52 -22.98 2.12
CA LYS A 22 3.11 -23.41 3.40
C LYS A 22 4.64 -23.26 3.41
N THR A 23 5.12 -22.15 2.87
CA THR A 23 6.54 -21.84 2.77
C THR A 23 6.90 -20.61 3.61
N THR A 24 8.15 -20.49 4.01
CA THR A 24 8.69 -19.34 4.74
C THR A 24 9.44 -18.36 3.86
N LYS A 25 9.73 -18.76 2.62
CA LYS A 25 10.43 -17.93 1.61
C LYS A 25 9.52 -17.63 0.44
N PRO A 26 9.56 -16.40 -0.08
CA PRO A 26 8.75 -16.02 -1.23
C PRO A 26 9.26 -16.64 -2.54
N ASP A 27 8.30 -16.97 -3.40
CA ASP A 27 8.54 -17.09 -4.85
C ASP A 27 8.24 -15.72 -5.46
N GLU A 28 9.28 -15.02 -5.89
CA GLU A 28 9.19 -13.66 -6.42
C GLU A 28 8.28 -13.58 -7.64
N GLY A 29 8.36 -14.55 -8.56
CA GLY A 29 7.52 -14.60 -9.76
C GLY A 29 6.04 -14.71 -9.42
N MET A 30 5.70 -15.55 -8.45
CA MET A 30 4.31 -15.73 -8.02
C MET A 30 3.78 -14.49 -7.29
N VAL A 31 4.56 -13.92 -6.37
CA VAL A 31 4.18 -12.70 -5.63
C VAL A 31 3.99 -11.53 -6.59
N ARG A 32 4.92 -11.35 -7.54
CA ARG A 32 4.82 -10.35 -8.63
C ARG A 32 3.52 -10.52 -9.40
N HIS A 33 3.23 -11.74 -9.83
CA HIS A 33 2.01 -12.06 -10.57
C HIS A 33 0.75 -11.69 -9.77
N MET A 34 0.70 -12.01 -8.48
CA MET A 34 -0.44 -11.68 -7.61
C MET A 34 -0.63 -10.16 -7.46
N ILE A 35 0.45 -9.41 -7.25
CA ILE A 35 0.40 -7.95 -7.13
C ILE A 35 -0.08 -7.33 -8.44
N LEU A 36 0.51 -7.72 -9.58
CA LEU A 36 0.12 -7.20 -10.89
C LEU A 36 -1.32 -7.51 -11.26
N ASN A 37 -1.81 -8.71 -10.94
CA ASN A 37 -3.20 -9.08 -11.14
C ASN A 37 -4.15 -8.25 -10.29
N SER A 38 -3.79 -7.96 -9.04
CA SER A 38 -4.59 -7.09 -8.18
C SER A 38 -4.70 -5.68 -8.75
N LEU A 39 -3.59 -5.09 -9.18
CA LEU A 39 -3.57 -3.76 -9.80
C LEU A 39 -4.37 -3.74 -11.11
N ARG A 40 -4.20 -4.76 -11.97
CA ARG A 40 -4.96 -4.90 -13.20
C ARG A 40 -6.46 -5.01 -12.95
N MET A 41 -6.85 -5.81 -11.97
CA MET A 41 -8.26 -5.98 -11.57
C MET A 41 -8.86 -4.65 -11.11
N TYR A 42 -8.16 -3.92 -10.25
CA TYR A 42 -8.63 -2.62 -9.75
C TYR A 42 -8.75 -1.61 -10.88
N ARG A 43 -7.74 -1.54 -11.76
CA ARG A 43 -7.79 -0.64 -12.91
C ARG A 43 -8.96 -0.99 -13.82
N SER A 44 -9.12 -2.25 -14.18
CA SER A 44 -10.21 -2.71 -15.06
C SER A 44 -11.60 -2.41 -14.50
N LYS A 45 -11.75 -2.53 -13.18
CA LYS A 45 -13.05 -2.36 -12.52
C LYS A 45 -13.44 -0.91 -12.28
N PHE A 46 -12.46 -0.05 -11.97
CA PHE A 46 -12.74 1.27 -11.42
C PHE A 46 -12.23 2.45 -12.26
N CYS A 47 -11.32 2.22 -13.24
CA CYS A 47 -10.70 3.27 -14.01
C CYS A 47 -11.68 4.18 -14.76
N ASN A 48 -12.76 3.62 -15.29
CA ASN A 48 -13.76 4.37 -16.05
C ASN A 48 -14.50 5.41 -15.20
N GLU A 49 -14.66 5.14 -13.90
CA GLU A 49 -15.38 6.04 -13.00
C GLU A 49 -14.44 6.98 -12.24
N TYR A 50 -13.26 6.48 -11.81
CA TYR A 50 -12.36 7.20 -10.91
C TYR A 50 -11.05 7.64 -11.56
N GLY A 51 -10.74 7.16 -12.78
CA GLY A 51 -9.47 7.44 -13.46
C GLY A 51 -8.35 6.48 -13.05
N GLU A 52 -7.11 6.85 -13.33
CA GLU A 52 -5.95 5.97 -13.18
C GLU A 52 -5.52 5.73 -11.72
N LEU A 53 -4.75 4.65 -11.54
CA LEU A 53 -4.16 4.28 -10.26
C LEU A 53 -3.02 5.23 -9.89
N VAL A 54 -2.97 5.59 -8.60
CA VAL A 54 -1.85 6.26 -7.96
C VAL A 54 -1.36 5.35 -6.83
N LEU A 55 -0.14 4.86 -6.94
CA LEU A 55 0.46 3.91 -6.02
C LEU A 55 1.19 4.65 -4.90
N CYS A 56 0.68 4.56 -3.68
CA CYS A 56 1.21 5.24 -2.51
C CYS A 56 2.05 4.26 -1.67
N TYR A 57 3.26 4.68 -1.28
CA TYR A 57 4.21 3.86 -0.52
C TYR A 57 4.62 4.55 0.77
N ASP A 58 4.84 3.75 1.81
CA ASP A 58 5.48 4.22 3.05
C ASP A 58 6.94 4.61 2.80
N SER A 59 7.37 5.70 3.41
CA SER A 59 8.79 6.00 3.54
C SER A 59 9.48 5.04 4.52
N LYS A 60 10.78 4.87 4.39
CA LYS A 60 11.60 4.14 5.38
C LYS A 60 11.63 4.83 6.73
N HIS A 61 11.55 6.15 6.75
CA HIS A 61 11.46 6.99 7.94
C HIS A 61 10.04 7.47 8.12
N TYR A 62 9.54 7.52 9.36
CA TYR A 62 8.21 8.01 9.69
C TYR A 62 8.32 9.19 10.64
N TRP A 63 7.71 10.31 10.30
CA TRP A 63 7.67 11.49 11.16
C TRP A 63 7.09 11.19 12.56
N ARG A 64 6.18 10.23 12.66
CA ARG A 64 5.59 9.80 13.93
C ARG A 64 6.61 9.24 14.92
N ARG A 65 7.73 8.66 14.45
CA ARG A 65 8.81 8.16 15.31
C ARG A 65 9.61 9.29 15.94
N ASP A 66 9.66 10.44 15.30
CA ASP A 66 10.40 11.60 15.84
C ASP A 66 9.68 12.18 17.06
N TYR A 67 8.35 12.09 17.09
CA TYR A 67 7.52 12.52 18.21
C TYR A 67 7.20 11.42 19.22
N TYR A 68 7.08 10.18 18.74
CA TYR A 68 6.75 9.02 19.56
C TYR A 68 7.65 7.82 19.18
N PRO A 69 8.82 7.68 19.82
CA PRO A 69 9.80 6.64 19.49
C PRO A 69 9.27 5.21 19.58
N GLN A 70 8.22 4.97 20.39
CA GLN A 70 7.59 3.67 20.53
C GLN A 70 6.58 3.34 19.40
N TYR A 71 6.35 4.26 18.46
CA TYR A 71 5.45 4.05 17.35
C TYR A 71 5.85 2.81 16.54
N LYS A 72 4.93 1.85 16.46
CA LYS A 72 5.14 0.56 15.75
C LYS A 72 6.35 -0.26 16.22
N CYS A 73 6.90 -0.02 17.41
CA CYS A 73 8.08 -0.74 17.95
C CYS A 73 7.82 -2.25 18.08
N ASN A 74 6.61 -2.66 18.42
CA ASN A 74 6.23 -4.07 18.58
C ASN A 74 6.27 -4.86 17.25
N ARG A 75 6.21 -4.20 16.10
CA ARG A 75 6.25 -4.87 14.78
C ARG A 75 7.55 -5.65 14.57
N LYS A 76 8.68 -5.12 15.07
CA LYS A 76 9.95 -5.83 14.97
C LYS A 76 9.90 -7.11 15.79
N LYS A 77 9.47 -7.04 17.04
CA LYS A 77 9.34 -8.21 17.92
C LYS A 77 8.42 -9.27 17.30
N THR A 78 7.25 -8.88 16.81
CA THR A 78 6.31 -9.81 16.16
C THR A 78 6.93 -10.49 14.93
N ARG A 79 7.76 -9.79 14.17
CA ARG A 79 8.49 -10.39 13.04
C ARG A 79 9.57 -11.37 13.51
N ASP A 80 10.35 -10.96 14.51
CA ASP A 80 11.43 -11.79 15.07
C ASP A 80 10.87 -13.07 15.72
N ASP A 81 9.67 -13.02 16.28
CA ASP A 81 8.96 -14.15 16.86
C ASP A 81 8.31 -15.07 15.79
N SER A 82 8.25 -14.64 14.54
CA SER A 82 7.69 -15.42 13.43
C SER A 82 8.75 -16.30 12.76
N ASN A 83 8.34 -17.43 12.19
CA ASN A 83 9.24 -18.33 11.46
C ASN A 83 9.49 -17.88 10.00
N LEU A 84 9.06 -16.68 9.61
CA LEU A 84 9.18 -16.18 8.24
C LEU A 84 10.56 -15.55 8.00
N ASP A 85 11.08 -15.74 6.80
CA ASP A 85 12.29 -15.07 6.32
C ASP A 85 11.96 -13.63 5.89
N TRP A 86 11.93 -12.71 6.86
CA TRP A 86 11.56 -11.31 6.62
C TRP A 86 12.56 -10.56 5.75
N ASP A 87 13.83 -10.94 5.75
CA ASP A 87 14.84 -10.32 4.89
C ASP A 87 14.56 -10.67 3.42
N ALA A 88 14.27 -11.94 3.13
CA ALA A 88 13.86 -12.37 1.80
C ALA A 88 12.52 -11.73 1.38
N ILE A 89 11.56 -11.60 2.30
CA ILE A 89 10.28 -10.96 2.05
C ILE A 89 10.47 -9.49 1.65
N PHE A 90 11.22 -8.72 2.42
CA PHE A 90 11.43 -7.30 2.12
C PHE A 90 12.27 -7.09 0.85
N THR A 91 13.26 -7.93 0.61
CA THR A 91 14.04 -7.90 -0.64
C THR A 91 13.12 -8.09 -1.84
N CYS A 92 12.33 -9.15 -1.84
CA CYS A 92 11.37 -9.45 -2.90
C CYS A 92 10.38 -8.28 -3.14
N LEU A 93 9.79 -7.72 -2.07
CA LEU A 93 8.84 -6.61 -2.20
C LEU A 93 9.51 -5.32 -2.73
N ASN A 94 10.76 -5.06 -2.35
CA ASN A 94 11.51 -3.90 -2.86
C ASN A 94 11.87 -4.06 -4.34
N GLU A 95 12.23 -5.25 -4.78
CA GLU A 95 12.51 -5.56 -6.19
C GLU A 95 11.25 -5.36 -7.04
N ILE A 96 10.11 -5.92 -6.62
CA ILE A 96 8.82 -5.72 -7.30
C ILE A 96 8.41 -4.25 -7.34
N LYS A 97 8.62 -3.49 -6.24
CA LYS A 97 8.38 -2.06 -6.21
C LYS A 97 9.21 -1.31 -7.25
N GLN A 98 10.50 -1.66 -7.37
CA GLN A 98 11.39 -1.04 -8.34
C GLN A 98 10.98 -1.39 -9.78
N GLU A 99 10.64 -2.64 -10.04
CA GLU A 99 10.14 -3.07 -11.35
C GLU A 99 8.85 -2.33 -11.76
N LEU A 100 7.93 -2.12 -10.82
CA LEU A 100 6.73 -1.33 -11.07
C LEU A 100 7.06 0.11 -11.46
N LYS A 101 8.02 0.74 -10.78
CA LYS A 101 8.47 2.10 -11.12
C LYS A 101 9.12 2.19 -12.49
N ASP A 102 9.91 1.19 -12.86
CA ASP A 102 10.72 1.22 -14.09
C ASP A 102 9.93 0.81 -15.34
N ASN A 103 8.93 -0.06 -15.20
CA ASN A 103 8.29 -0.71 -16.34
C ASN A 103 6.80 -0.39 -16.51
N PHE A 104 6.16 0.26 -15.55
CA PHE A 104 4.72 0.53 -15.60
C PHE A 104 4.41 2.02 -15.56
N PRO A 105 3.39 2.49 -16.31
CA PRO A 105 3.04 3.91 -16.41
C PRO A 105 2.22 4.43 -15.23
N TYR A 106 2.21 3.75 -14.09
CA TYR A 106 1.51 4.20 -12.90
C TYR A 106 2.21 5.39 -12.24
N LYS A 107 1.45 6.27 -11.61
CA LYS A 107 2.01 7.30 -10.73
C LYS A 107 2.42 6.66 -9.41
N HIS A 108 3.66 6.88 -9.01
CA HIS A 108 4.23 6.39 -7.77
C HIS A 108 4.48 7.55 -6.82
N LEU A 109 3.94 7.49 -5.62
CA LEU A 109 4.12 8.49 -4.58
C LEU A 109 4.78 7.87 -3.36
N GLU A 110 5.94 8.40 -3.02
CA GLU A 110 6.70 8.10 -1.82
C GLU A 110 7.32 9.40 -1.33
N VAL A 111 6.93 9.84 -0.15
CA VAL A 111 7.38 11.12 0.42
C VAL A 111 8.18 10.83 1.68
N TYR A 112 9.40 11.41 1.75
CA TYR A 112 10.24 11.25 2.93
C TYR A 112 9.49 11.66 4.20
N GLY A 113 9.55 10.82 5.21
CA GLY A 113 8.90 11.04 6.50
C GLY A 113 7.42 10.67 6.54
N ALA A 114 6.75 10.47 5.41
CA ALA A 114 5.32 10.14 5.34
C ALA A 114 5.06 8.63 5.19
N GLU A 115 3.94 8.19 5.71
CA GLU A 115 3.37 6.87 5.40
C GLU A 115 2.37 6.98 4.23
N ALA A 116 2.02 5.86 3.60
CA ALA A 116 1.03 5.84 2.53
C ALA A 116 -0.31 6.47 2.96
N ASP A 117 -0.73 6.24 4.21
CA ASP A 117 -1.95 6.83 4.78
C ASP A 117 -1.90 8.36 4.84
N ASP A 118 -0.74 8.95 5.12
CA ASP A 118 -0.56 10.41 5.14
C ASP A 118 -0.70 10.99 3.73
N ILE A 119 -0.09 10.31 2.74
CA ILE A 119 -0.17 10.71 1.33
C ILE A 119 -1.61 10.63 0.84
N ILE A 120 -2.29 9.53 1.14
CA ILE A 120 -3.70 9.29 0.77
C ILE A 120 -4.60 10.37 1.39
N ALA A 121 -4.41 10.66 2.68
CA ALA A 121 -5.20 11.67 3.38
C ALA A 121 -4.99 13.07 2.78
N ALA A 122 -3.75 13.47 2.51
CA ALA A 122 -3.42 14.75 1.90
C ALA A 122 -4.06 14.89 0.50
N LEU A 123 -3.96 13.86 -0.33
CA LEU A 123 -4.56 13.86 -1.67
C LEU A 123 -6.09 13.90 -1.63
N CYS A 124 -6.71 13.22 -0.67
CA CYS A 124 -8.17 13.28 -0.52
C CYS A 124 -8.64 14.70 -0.17
N LEU A 125 -7.91 15.39 0.72
CA LEU A 125 -8.23 16.77 1.09
C LEU A 125 -8.08 17.73 -0.10
N GLU A 126 -7.01 17.62 -0.86
CA GLU A 126 -6.79 18.44 -2.07
C GLU A 126 -7.86 18.21 -3.13
N LEU A 127 -8.23 16.96 -3.38
CA LEU A 127 -9.22 16.60 -4.39
C LEU A 127 -10.66 16.94 -4.00
N GLU A 128 -10.95 17.07 -2.70
CA GLU A 128 -12.26 17.53 -2.22
C GLU A 128 -12.53 18.96 -2.67
N PHE A 129 -11.50 19.82 -2.77
CA PHE A 129 -11.62 21.17 -3.28
C PHE A 129 -11.92 21.21 -4.79
N ASP A 130 -11.49 20.22 -5.54
CA ASP A 130 -11.66 20.14 -7.00
C ASP A 130 -12.92 19.37 -7.44
N ASN A 131 -13.77 18.94 -6.52
CA ASN A 131 -14.92 18.06 -6.77
C ASN A 131 -14.58 16.75 -7.51
N GLY A 132 -13.35 16.29 -7.39
CA GLY A 132 -12.88 15.05 -7.98
C GLY A 132 -13.37 13.81 -7.23
N LYS A 133 -13.82 12.79 -7.98
CA LYS A 133 -14.15 11.49 -7.37
C LYS A 133 -12.85 10.74 -7.02
N THR A 134 -12.75 10.28 -5.78
CA THR A 134 -11.62 9.51 -5.28
C THR A 134 -12.08 8.17 -4.74
N LEU A 135 -11.37 7.10 -5.13
CA LEU A 135 -11.52 5.76 -4.56
C LEU A 135 -10.23 5.40 -3.83
N ILE A 136 -10.36 4.96 -2.58
CA ILE A 136 -9.23 4.48 -1.78
C ILE A 136 -9.29 2.95 -1.73
N LEU A 137 -8.17 2.32 -2.07
CA LEU A 137 -7.97 0.88 -1.99
C LEU A 137 -6.93 0.59 -0.90
N SER A 138 -7.42 0.31 0.29
CA SER A 138 -6.62 -0.08 1.45
C SER A 138 -7.38 -1.11 2.28
N GLY A 139 -6.65 -2.03 2.88
CA GLY A 139 -7.19 -2.97 3.87
C GLY A 139 -7.09 -2.46 5.32
N ASP A 140 -6.55 -1.26 5.53
CA ASP A 140 -6.40 -0.70 6.87
C ASP A 140 -7.71 -0.09 7.37
N LYS A 141 -8.06 -0.43 8.61
CA LYS A 141 -9.26 0.11 9.27
C LYS A 141 -9.17 1.62 9.47
N ALA A 142 -7.98 2.17 9.69
CA ALA A 142 -7.77 3.60 9.85
C ALA A 142 -8.23 4.37 8.61
N VAL A 143 -7.91 3.89 7.41
CA VAL A 143 -8.33 4.49 6.15
C VAL A 143 -9.84 4.38 5.96
N SER A 144 -10.43 3.23 6.35
CA SER A 144 -11.88 3.03 6.29
C SER A 144 -12.65 4.05 7.14
N TYR A 145 -12.13 4.41 8.31
CA TYR A 145 -12.74 5.44 9.17
C TYR A 145 -12.61 6.84 8.58
N THR A 146 -11.52 7.18 7.94
CA THR A 146 -11.32 8.49 7.29
C THR A 146 -12.32 8.71 6.16
N HIS A 147 -12.66 7.66 5.43
CA HIS A 147 -13.66 7.72 4.35
C HIS A 147 -15.11 7.89 4.86
N LEU A 148 -15.40 7.37 6.06
CA LEU A 148 -16.75 7.46 6.67
C LEU A 148 -17.04 8.80 7.33
N THR A 149 -16.06 9.68 7.52
CA THR A 149 -16.21 10.97 8.17
C THR A 149 -16.36 12.14 7.21
N LEU A 150 -16.29 11.93 5.91
CA LEU A 150 -16.63 12.95 4.93
C LEU A 150 -18.15 13.09 4.89
N PRO A 151 -18.71 14.26 5.30
CA PRO A 151 -20.14 14.46 5.24
C PRO A 151 -20.56 14.48 3.76
N THR A 152 -21.31 13.48 3.35
CA THR A 152 -22.17 13.61 2.18
C THR A 152 -23.10 14.77 2.43
N LYS A 153 -22.74 15.97 1.99
CA LYS A 153 -23.72 17.01 1.84
C LYS A 153 -24.74 16.53 0.81
N ALA A 154 -25.87 16.16 1.34
CA ALA A 154 -27.08 16.07 0.54
C ALA A 154 -27.40 17.43 -0.08
#